data_dbc1affd59d023c8cb5d1ac8eccf8d2b
#
_entry.id   dbc1affd59d023c8cb5d1ac8eccf8d2b
#
_cell.length_a   1.000
_cell.length_b   1.000
_cell.length_c   1.000
_cell.angle_alpha   90.00
_cell.angle_beta   90.00
_cell.angle_gamma   90.00
#
_symmetry.space_group_name_H-M   'P 1'
#
loop_
_entity.id
_entity.type
_entity.pdbx_description
1 polymer ?
#
loop_
_entity_poly.entity_id
_entity_poly.type
_entity_poly.pdbx_seq_one_letter_code
_entity_poly.pdbx_strand_id
1 'polypeptide(L)'
;MVANSTNNIFTKKIDIQRAAVNTIFAAMLFAGILFLHYNRPVLYMGLIMEDYWGEYATFVCYMLAFAFPFWGAVKNKNLRKPGYLILALTMFVIGMEEISWGQRVFNFETPYRIAKLNLQSELTIHNMIDNDIPIHNIFFYAVVIWGFILPLFLRFNKRFSSLAQQWGIPRITAYDLPYFIISLAFFVFHPVIKSDEIQEMLLAYAFASFSKNLFFNLFGDATSPLRIFILRKIVLSLVVITMTGALVSQAGVTIPRIRDQFSGQIHWFASTKYPERGLYRQAEQLFDYILQDKDLIKDTTLVQFGILLVEMKSRRAESIL
;
A
#
# COMPACT_ATOMS: atom_id res chain seq x y z
N MET A 1 12.61 39.59 20.69
CA MET A 1 11.37 38.79 20.90
C MET A 1 10.41 38.75 19.70
N VAL A 2 10.35 39.76 18.82
CA VAL A 2 9.42 39.84 17.67
C VAL A 2 9.79 38.82 16.54
N ALA A 3 11.07 38.54 16.29
CA ALA A 3 11.51 37.63 15.24
C ALA A 3 11.08 36.15 15.44
N ASN A 4 10.88 35.70 16.70
CA ASN A 4 10.46 34.32 16.99
C ASN A 4 8.95 34.11 16.74
N SER A 5 8.11 35.13 16.82
CA SER A 5 6.66 34.99 16.62
C SER A 5 6.30 34.95 15.13
N THR A 6 6.96 35.74 14.29
CA THR A 6 6.74 35.76 12.83
C THR A 6 7.19 34.45 12.15
N ASN A 7 8.34 33.89 12.57
CA ASN A 7 8.79 32.58 12.09
C ASN A 7 7.81 31.46 12.48
N ASN A 8 7.20 31.50 13.65
CA ASN A 8 6.25 30.49 14.12
C ASN A 8 4.92 30.52 13.33
N ILE A 9 4.44 31.72 12.97
CA ILE A 9 3.22 31.88 12.15
C ILE A 9 3.46 31.42 10.71
N PHE A 10 4.62 31.76 10.14
CA PHE A 10 4.97 31.40 8.79
C PHE A 10 5.13 29.86 8.60
N THR A 11 5.83 29.19 9.52
CA THR A 11 5.96 27.73 9.51
C THR A 11 4.61 27.04 9.67
N LYS A 12 3.76 27.51 10.57
CA LYS A 12 2.40 26.99 10.78
C LYS A 12 1.53 27.11 9.52
N LYS A 13 1.62 28.24 8.78
CA LYS A 13 0.90 28.46 7.52
C LYS A 13 1.36 27.46 6.44
N ILE A 14 2.66 27.23 6.31
CA ILE A 14 3.22 26.26 5.35
C ILE A 14 2.76 24.84 5.67
N ASP A 15 2.74 24.45 6.94
CA ASP A 15 2.30 23.12 7.33
C ASP A 15 0.80 22.89 7.06
N ILE A 16 -0.04 23.91 7.24
CA ILE A 16 -1.47 23.84 6.87
C ILE A 16 -1.64 23.66 5.35
N GLN A 17 -0.89 24.40 4.54
CA GLN A 17 -0.96 24.26 3.08
C GLN A 17 -0.50 22.87 2.61
N ARG A 18 0.56 22.33 3.20
CA ARG A 18 1.04 20.98 2.92
C ARG A 18 0.01 19.92 3.33
N ALA A 19 -0.63 20.11 4.49
CA ALA A 19 -1.71 19.24 4.96
C ALA A 19 -2.88 19.25 3.97
N ALA A 20 -3.32 20.42 3.51
CA ALA A 20 -4.40 20.55 2.54
C ALA A 20 -4.07 19.85 1.22
N VAL A 21 -2.85 20.04 0.68
CA VAL A 21 -2.38 19.32 -0.53
C VAL A 21 -2.42 17.81 -0.33
N ASN A 22 -1.90 17.30 0.78
CA ASN A 22 -1.89 15.87 1.06
C ASN A 22 -3.31 15.31 1.25
N THR A 23 -4.21 16.09 1.88
CA THR A 23 -5.62 15.70 2.02
C THR A 23 -6.31 15.58 0.67
N ILE A 24 -6.08 16.54 -0.24
CA ILE A 24 -6.62 16.48 -1.61
C ILE A 24 -6.09 15.24 -2.34
N PHE A 25 -4.78 14.99 -2.31
CA PHE A 25 -4.19 13.80 -2.93
C PHE A 25 -4.72 12.50 -2.31
N ALA A 26 -4.84 12.42 -0.99
CA ALA A 26 -5.41 11.28 -0.31
C ALA A 26 -6.87 11.03 -0.72
N ALA A 27 -7.68 12.09 -0.78
CA ALA A 27 -9.06 12.02 -1.24
C ALA A 27 -9.15 11.58 -2.72
N MET A 28 -8.25 12.06 -3.58
CA MET A 28 -8.18 11.61 -4.99
C MET A 28 -7.80 10.13 -5.10
N LEU A 29 -6.86 9.64 -4.30
CA LEU A 29 -6.51 8.21 -4.26
C LEU A 29 -7.70 7.38 -3.79
N PHE A 30 -8.37 7.79 -2.71
CA PHE A 30 -9.56 7.12 -2.20
C PHE A 30 -10.66 7.05 -3.27
N ALA A 31 -11.02 8.19 -3.87
CA ALA A 31 -12.04 8.27 -4.91
C ALA A 31 -11.64 7.47 -6.17
N GLY A 32 -10.36 7.50 -6.55
CA GLY A 32 -9.83 6.74 -7.67
C GLY A 32 -9.95 5.23 -7.47
N ILE A 33 -9.63 4.73 -6.29
CA ILE A 33 -9.78 3.30 -5.95
C ILE A 33 -11.24 2.88 -5.99
N LEU A 34 -12.15 3.67 -5.40
CA LEU A 34 -13.58 3.41 -5.48
C LEU A 34 -14.08 3.44 -6.93
N PHE A 35 -13.63 4.42 -7.71
CA PHE A 35 -13.98 4.50 -9.13
C PHE A 35 -13.51 3.26 -9.90
N LEU A 36 -12.29 2.79 -9.70
CA LEU A 36 -11.78 1.58 -10.33
C LEU A 36 -12.62 0.36 -9.93
N HIS A 37 -12.88 0.19 -8.63
CA HIS A 37 -13.64 -0.93 -8.11
C HIS A 37 -15.05 -1.02 -8.71
N TYR A 38 -15.77 0.11 -8.79
CA TYR A 38 -17.16 0.12 -9.24
C TYR A 38 -17.33 0.29 -10.74
N ASN A 39 -16.40 0.92 -11.45
CA ASN A 39 -16.57 1.26 -12.87
C ASN A 39 -15.55 0.59 -13.80
N ARG A 40 -14.42 0.09 -13.27
CA ARG A 40 -13.33 -0.54 -14.05
C ARG A 40 -12.78 -1.76 -13.31
N PRO A 41 -13.61 -2.79 -13.04
CA PRO A 41 -13.22 -3.92 -12.19
C PRO A 41 -12.00 -4.68 -12.73
N VAL A 42 -11.79 -4.75 -14.04
CA VAL A 42 -10.60 -5.36 -14.65
C VAL A 42 -9.31 -4.63 -14.24
N LEU A 43 -9.31 -3.29 -14.29
CA LEU A 43 -8.17 -2.50 -13.84
C LEU A 43 -7.99 -2.58 -12.32
N TYR A 44 -9.10 -2.64 -11.58
CA TYR A 44 -9.06 -2.84 -10.14
C TYR A 44 -8.44 -4.18 -9.75
N MET A 45 -8.75 -5.25 -10.49
CA MET A 45 -8.11 -6.55 -10.28
C MET A 45 -6.58 -6.46 -10.34
N GLY A 46 -6.04 -5.65 -11.25
CA GLY A 46 -4.59 -5.42 -11.32
C GLY A 46 -3.96 -4.78 -10.07
N LEU A 47 -4.77 -4.16 -9.19
CA LEU A 47 -4.29 -3.60 -7.92
C LEU A 47 -4.34 -4.58 -6.75
N ILE A 48 -5.22 -5.59 -6.82
CA ILE A 48 -5.51 -6.49 -5.68
C ILE A 48 -5.07 -7.93 -5.92
N MET A 49 -4.48 -8.21 -7.07
CA MET A 49 -4.01 -9.55 -7.40
C MET A 49 -2.58 -9.76 -6.94
N GLU A 50 -2.34 -10.95 -6.44
CA GLU A 50 -1.01 -11.43 -6.06
C GLU A 50 -0.06 -11.43 -7.26
N ASP A 51 1.19 -11.08 -7.02
CA ASP A 51 2.27 -10.96 -8.03
C ASP A 51 1.99 -9.93 -9.14
N TYR A 52 1.20 -8.88 -8.84
CA TYR A 52 0.84 -7.89 -9.84
C TYR A 52 1.09 -6.44 -9.35
N TRP A 53 0.42 -5.45 -9.95
CA TRP A 53 0.71 -4.03 -9.72
C TRP A 53 0.67 -3.60 -8.25
N GLY A 54 -0.28 -4.11 -7.47
CA GLY A 54 -0.44 -3.74 -6.05
C GLY A 54 0.77 -4.12 -5.23
N GLU A 55 1.15 -5.40 -5.22
CA GLU A 55 2.30 -5.87 -4.44
C GLU A 55 3.62 -5.25 -4.87
N TYR A 56 3.88 -5.13 -6.19
CA TYR A 56 5.09 -4.45 -6.63
C TYR A 56 5.08 -2.95 -6.29
N ALA A 57 3.92 -2.28 -6.30
CA ALA A 57 3.81 -0.90 -5.84
C ALA A 57 4.07 -0.78 -4.34
N THR A 58 3.54 -1.71 -3.55
CA THR A 58 3.77 -1.82 -2.11
C THR A 58 5.26 -2.03 -1.82
N PHE A 59 5.89 -2.98 -2.49
CA PHE A 59 7.34 -3.20 -2.41
C PHE A 59 8.15 -1.94 -2.73
N VAL A 60 7.91 -1.30 -3.88
CA VAL A 60 8.63 -0.07 -4.28
C VAL A 60 8.45 1.03 -3.25
N CYS A 61 7.25 1.22 -2.73
CA CYS A 61 6.98 2.21 -1.69
C CYS A 61 7.76 1.91 -0.40
N TYR A 62 7.80 0.67 0.08
CA TYR A 62 8.58 0.30 1.25
C TYR A 62 10.09 0.42 1.02
N MET A 63 10.58 0.11 -0.19
CA MET A 63 12.00 0.33 -0.53
C MET A 63 12.37 1.81 -0.55
N LEU A 64 11.49 2.69 -1.03
CA LEU A 64 11.68 4.13 -0.91
C LEU A 64 11.61 4.61 0.54
N ALA A 65 10.68 4.05 1.33
CA ALA A 65 10.57 4.34 2.76
C ALA A 65 11.82 3.90 3.55
N PHE A 66 12.48 2.82 3.15
CA PHE A 66 13.79 2.40 3.63
C PHE A 66 14.91 3.33 3.16
N ALA A 67 14.96 3.62 1.85
CA ALA A 67 16.09 4.31 1.23
C ALA A 67 16.30 5.72 1.79
N PHE A 68 15.24 6.49 2.03
CA PHE A 68 15.36 7.86 2.53
C PHE A 68 16.03 7.96 3.91
N PRO A 69 15.57 7.27 4.98
CA PRO A 69 16.22 7.36 6.28
C PRO A 69 17.59 6.66 6.29
N PHE A 70 17.78 5.58 5.55
CA PHE A 70 19.08 4.91 5.41
C PHE A 70 20.11 5.84 4.76
N TRP A 71 19.79 6.46 3.62
CA TRP A 71 20.67 7.42 2.95
C TRP A 71 20.94 8.64 3.81
N GLY A 72 19.93 9.13 4.54
CA GLY A 72 20.08 10.17 5.52
C GLY A 72 21.12 9.81 6.58
N ALA A 73 21.04 8.62 7.16
CA ALA A 73 21.98 8.13 8.16
C ALA A 73 23.42 7.98 7.62
N VAL A 74 23.57 7.61 6.33
CA VAL A 74 24.88 7.54 5.68
C VAL A 74 25.50 8.94 5.52
N LYS A 75 24.72 9.92 5.06
CA LYS A 75 25.19 11.26 4.75
C LYS A 75 25.38 12.17 5.97
N ASN A 76 24.59 11.96 7.01
CA ASN A 76 24.59 12.82 8.20
C ASN A 76 24.70 12.00 9.50
N LYS A 77 25.80 12.17 10.22
CA LYS A 77 26.05 11.46 11.49
C LYS A 77 24.95 11.72 12.53
N ASN A 78 24.33 12.89 12.53
CA ASN A 78 23.23 13.22 13.44
C ASN A 78 21.95 12.41 13.17
N LEU A 79 21.82 11.78 11.99
CA LEU A 79 20.73 10.90 11.60
C LEU A 79 21.03 9.42 11.86
N ARG A 80 22.23 9.09 12.36
CA ARG A 80 22.59 7.73 12.80
C ARG A 80 22.01 7.42 14.18
N LYS A 81 20.74 7.73 14.36
CA LYS A 81 20.03 7.45 15.60
C LYS A 81 19.26 6.14 15.48
N PRO A 82 19.14 5.36 16.58
CA PRO A 82 18.48 4.06 16.55
C PRO A 82 17.09 4.07 15.93
N GLY A 83 16.26 5.07 16.24
CA GLY A 83 14.90 5.14 15.74
C GLY A 83 14.79 5.27 14.22
N TYR A 84 15.69 6.02 13.57
CA TYR A 84 15.71 6.11 12.09
C TYR A 84 16.21 4.83 11.45
N LEU A 85 17.20 4.16 12.07
CA LEU A 85 17.72 2.90 11.57
C LEU A 85 16.72 1.75 11.74
N ILE A 86 16.00 1.73 12.88
CA ILE A 86 14.91 0.77 13.11
C ILE A 86 13.81 0.97 12.09
N LEU A 87 13.37 2.22 11.86
CA LEU A 87 12.38 2.50 10.82
C LEU A 87 12.85 1.99 9.46
N ALA A 88 14.08 2.32 9.06
CA ALA A 88 14.64 1.87 7.79
C ALA A 88 14.63 0.33 7.70
N LEU A 89 15.16 -0.36 8.70
CA LEU A 89 15.21 -1.83 8.70
C LEU A 89 13.80 -2.45 8.66
N THR A 90 12.85 -1.91 9.41
CA THR A 90 11.45 -2.37 9.40
C THR A 90 10.85 -2.23 7.99
N MET A 91 11.02 -1.08 7.34
CA MET A 91 10.51 -0.86 5.98
C MET A 91 11.18 -1.79 4.96
N PHE A 92 12.47 -2.07 5.12
CA PHE A 92 13.19 -3.02 4.28
C PHE A 92 12.62 -4.44 4.43
N VAL A 93 12.47 -4.92 5.67
CA VAL A 93 11.96 -6.27 5.93
C VAL A 93 10.54 -6.43 5.38
N ILE A 94 9.63 -5.48 5.68
CA ILE A 94 8.24 -5.55 5.18
C ILE A 94 8.24 -5.55 3.64
N GLY A 95 9.00 -4.66 3.00
CA GLY A 95 9.06 -4.63 1.55
C GLY A 95 9.62 -5.92 0.94
N MET A 96 10.60 -6.57 1.57
CA MET A 96 11.12 -7.87 1.09
C MET A 96 10.10 -9.00 1.25
N GLU A 97 9.25 -8.94 2.29
CA GLU A 97 8.12 -9.89 2.47
C GLU A 97 7.10 -9.78 1.32
N GLU A 98 6.81 -8.58 0.81
CA GLU A 98 5.86 -8.35 -0.30
C GLU A 98 6.24 -9.09 -1.61
N ILE A 99 7.52 -9.26 -1.86
CA ILE A 99 8.02 -9.96 -3.06
C ILE A 99 8.61 -11.34 -2.73
N SER A 100 8.19 -11.93 -1.61
CA SER A 100 8.66 -13.23 -1.13
C SER A 100 10.20 -13.32 -1.15
N TRP A 101 10.88 -12.28 -0.63
CA TRP A 101 12.35 -12.14 -0.62
C TRP A 101 12.99 -12.25 -2.01
N GLY A 102 12.28 -11.80 -3.05
CA GLY A 102 12.73 -11.84 -4.44
C GLY A 102 12.46 -13.17 -5.14
N GLN A 103 11.83 -14.13 -4.48
CA GLN A 103 11.50 -15.44 -5.07
C GLN A 103 10.77 -15.29 -6.41
N ARG A 104 9.78 -14.39 -6.46
CA ARG A 104 8.96 -14.15 -7.65
C ARG A 104 9.73 -13.41 -8.74
N VAL A 105 10.63 -12.51 -8.36
CA VAL A 105 11.45 -11.73 -9.31
C VAL A 105 12.55 -12.57 -9.94
N PHE A 106 13.19 -13.45 -9.15
CA PHE A 106 14.33 -14.27 -9.60
C PHE A 106 13.94 -15.70 -9.94
N ASN A 107 12.67 -16.06 -9.79
CA ASN A 107 12.09 -17.38 -10.13
C ASN A 107 12.88 -18.56 -9.55
N PHE A 108 13.11 -18.55 -8.22
CA PHE A 108 13.70 -19.69 -7.51
C PHE A 108 12.65 -20.42 -6.65
N GLU A 109 12.85 -21.71 -6.46
CA GLU A 109 11.92 -22.54 -5.69
C GLU A 109 12.08 -22.32 -4.18
N THR A 110 10.97 -22.39 -3.46
CA THR A 110 10.99 -22.36 -2.00
C THR A 110 11.68 -23.61 -1.47
N PRO A 111 12.67 -23.48 -0.55
CA PRO A 111 13.28 -24.63 0.09
C PRO A 111 12.21 -25.55 0.72
N TYR A 112 12.29 -26.84 0.49
CA TYR A 112 11.29 -27.84 0.89
C TYR A 112 10.85 -27.73 2.35
N ARG A 113 11.78 -27.42 3.26
CA ARG A 113 11.48 -27.26 4.70
C ARG A 113 10.55 -26.07 4.97
N ILE A 114 10.69 -24.99 4.22
CA ILE A 114 9.87 -23.77 4.34
C ILE A 114 8.53 -24.00 3.65
N ALA A 115 8.53 -24.61 2.47
CA ALA A 115 7.31 -24.92 1.72
C ALA A 115 6.31 -25.77 2.51
N LYS A 116 6.81 -26.63 3.43
CA LYS A 116 5.94 -27.42 4.34
C LYS A 116 5.27 -26.62 5.45
N LEU A 117 5.87 -25.48 5.85
CA LEU A 117 5.38 -24.65 6.93
C LEU A 117 4.51 -23.50 6.44
N ASN A 118 4.50 -23.25 5.15
CA ASN A 118 3.79 -22.14 4.51
C ASN A 118 2.72 -22.70 3.54
N LEU A 119 1.45 -22.36 3.78
CA LEU A 119 0.32 -22.83 2.97
C LEU A 119 0.40 -22.42 1.50
N GLN A 120 1.07 -21.28 1.20
CA GLN A 120 1.24 -20.77 -0.16
C GLN A 120 2.54 -21.26 -0.82
N SER A 121 3.37 -22.04 -0.10
CA SER A 121 4.67 -22.53 -0.58
C SER A 121 5.62 -21.40 -1.00
N GLU A 122 5.58 -20.26 -0.30
CA GLU A 122 6.36 -19.06 -0.57
C GLU A 122 7.44 -18.83 0.50
N LEU A 123 8.45 -18.02 0.16
CA LEU A 123 9.50 -17.61 1.10
C LEU A 123 9.05 -16.35 1.86
N THR A 124 7.98 -16.45 2.64
CA THR A 124 7.43 -15.34 3.45
C THR A 124 7.29 -15.75 4.90
N ILE A 125 7.76 -14.89 5.81
CA ILE A 125 7.70 -15.17 7.25
C ILE A 125 6.27 -14.95 7.75
N HIS A 126 5.58 -13.93 7.25
CA HIS A 126 4.22 -13.62 7.70
C HIS A 126 3.25 -14.77 7.40
N ASN A 127 3.33 -15.42 6.24
CA ASN A 127 2.48 -16.58 5.89
C ASN A 127 2.77 -17.84 6.73
N MET A 128 3.97 -17.94 7.32
CA MET A 128 4.29 -19.05 8.23
C MET A 128 3.71 -18.84 9.63
N ILE A 129 3.59 -17.58 10.05
CA ILE A 129 3.21 -17.20 11.43
C ILE A 129 1.72 -16.86 11.51
N ASP A 130 1.11 -16.39 10.41
CA ASP A 130 -0.27 -15.86 10.40
C ASP A 130 -1.34 -16.90 10.75
N ASN A 131 -1.03 -18.19 10.67
CA ASN A 131 -1.91 -19.26 11.14
C ASN A 131 -2.15 -19.22 12.66
N ASP A 132 -1.16 -18.76 13.44
CA ASP A 132 -1.21 -18.74 14.90
C ASP A 132 -1.30 -17.32 15.48
N ILE A 133 -0.78 -16.32 14.76
CA ILE A 133 -0.67 -14.94 15.23
C ILE A 133 -1.13 -13.98 14.12
N PRO A 134 -2.16 -13.15 14.34
CA PRO A 134 -2.66 -12.22 13.32
C PRO A 134 -1.70 -11.04 13.08
N ILE A 135 -0.62 -11.29 12.32
CA ILE A 135 0.48 -10.34 12.09
C ILE A 135 -0.02 -9.02 11.48
N HIS A 136 -0.96 -9.09 10.53
CA HIS A 136 -1.56 -7.89 9.91
C HIS A 136 -2.21 -6.99 10.97
N ASN A 137 -2.95 -7.57 11.91
CA ASN A 137 -3.57 -6.81 13.01
C ASN A 137 -2.50 -6.21 13.94
N ILE A 138 -1.45 -6.95 14.27
CA ILE A 138 -0.35 -6.46 15.12
C ILE A 138 0.33 -5.28 14.44
N PHE A 139 0.66 -5.38 13.15
CA PHE A 139 1.26 -4.29 12.40
C PHE A 139 0.34 -3.08 12.34
N PHE A 140 -0.96 -3.27 12.09
CA PHE A 140 -1.95 -2.21 12.13
C PHE A 140 -1.96 -1.48 13.49
N TYR A 141 -2.06 -2.21 14.60
CA TYR A 141 -2.03 -1.60 15.93
C TYR A 141 -0.71 -0.90 16.23
N ALA A 142 0.42 -1.45 15.78
CA ALA A 142 1.72 -0.80 15.91
C ALA A 142 1.75 0.56 15.17
N VAL A 143 1.17 0.63 13.97
CA VAL A 143 1.04 1.88 13.20
C VAL A 143 0.12 2.88 13.91
N VAL A 144 -1.01 2.43 14.46
CA VAL A 144 -1.92 3.30 15.25
C VAL A 144 -1.21 3.84 16.49
N ILE A 145 -0.53 2.99 17.23
CA ILE A 145 0.20 3.39 18.44
C ILE A 145 1.31 4.39 18.08
N TRP A 146 2.13 4.08 17.09
CA TRP A 146 3.25 4.92 16.69
C TRP A 146 2.78 6.22 16.00
N GLY A 147 1.77 6.14 15.13
CA GLY A 147 1.33 7.24 14.30
C GLY A 147 0.41 8.25 15.00
N PHE A 148 -0.38 7.78 15.97
CA PHE A 148 -1.41 8.60 16.60
C PHE A 148 -1.23 8.70 18.13
N ILE A 149 -1.08 7.58 18.83
CA ILE A 149 -1.02 7.57 20.29
C ILE A 149 0.30 8.16 20.79
N LEU A 150 1.43 7.72 20.24
CA LEU A 150 2.74 8.18 20.65
C LEU A 150 2.94 9.69 20.45
N PRO A 151 2.63 10.32 19.30
CA PRO A 151 2.72 11.77 19.14
C PRO A 151 1.88 12.54 20.16
N LEU A 152 0.67 12.06 20.45
CA LEU A 152 -0.21 12.67 21.45
C LEU A 152 0.39 12.55 22.85
N PHE A 153 0.86 11.39 23.25
CA PHE A 153 1.53 11.15 24.53
C PHE A 153 2.78 12.05 24.71
N LEU A 154 3.62 12.13 23.69
CA LEU A 154 4.83 12.93 23.70
C LEU A 154 4.56 14.44 23.80
N ARG A 155 3.37 14.90 23.38
CA ARG A 155 2.94 16.29 23.52
C ARG A 155 2.77 16.69 25.00
N PHE A 156 2.29 15.77 25.81
CA PHE A 156 2.01 16.04 27.24
C PHE A 156 3.18 15.64 28.15
N ASN A 157 4.12 14.83 27.69
CA ASN A 157 5.22 14.35 28.51
C ASN A 157 6.59 14.82 27.97
N LYS A 158 7.09 15.93 28.52
CA LYS A 158 8.36 16.56 28.10
C LYS A 158 9.58 15.61 28.25
N ARG A 159 9.60 14.79 29.33
CA ARG A 159 10.71 13.87 29.59
C ARG A 159 10.80 12.78 28.51
N PHE A 160 9.68 12.13 28.21
CA PHE A 160 9.63 11.14 27.13
C PHE A 160 9.85 11.76 25.75
N SER A 161 9.37 13.00 25.53
CA SER A 161 9.65 13.75 24.31
C SER A 161 11.14 13.99 24.08
N SER A 162 11.91 14.31 25.14
CA SER A 162 13.37 14.46 25.07
C SER A 162 14.06 13.13 24.73
N LEU A 163 13.68 12.05 25.40
CA LEU A 163 14.19 10.71 25.09
C LEU A 163 13.90 10.28 23.65
N ALA A 164 12.67 10.46 23.18
CA ALA A 164 12.29 10.15 21.79
C ALA A 164 13.14 10.94 20.79
N GLN A 165 13.46 12.20 21.07
CA GLN A 165 14.35 13.01 20.24
C GLN A 165 15.80 12.51 20.27
N GLN A 166 16.31 12.11 21.44
CA GLN A 166 17.65 11.55 21.56
C GLN A 166 17.79 10.26 20.76
N TRP A 167 16.80 9.37 20.84
CA TRP A 167 16.77 8.10 20.12
C TRP A 167 16.40 8.25 18.64
N GLY A 168 16.00 9.46 18.20
CA GLY A 168 15.58 9.72 16.82
C GLY A 168 14.29 8.98 16.44
N ILE A 169 13.36 8.82 17.39
CA ILE A 169 12.05 8.23 17.09
C ILE A 169 11.32 9.19 16.15
N PRO A 170 11.06 8.78 14.89
CA PRO A 170 10.42 9.65 13.92
C PRO A 170 8.95 9.89 14.33
N ARG A 171 8.47 11.13 14.09
CA ARG A 171 7.11 11.53 14.44
C ARG A 171 6.36 11.88 13.18
N ILE A 172 5.17 11.33 13.01
CA ILE A 172 4.27 11.71 11.94
C ILE A 172 3.87 13.18 12.14
N THR A 173 3.96 13.95 11.07
CA THR A 173 3.53 15.35 11.06
C THR A 173 2.06 15.45 10.64
N ALA A 174 1.40 16.57 10.98
CA ALA A 174 0.00 16.76 10.62
C ALA A 174 -0.26 16.68 9.11
N TYR A 175 0.72 17.06 8.28
CA TYR A 175 0.58 16.96 6.82
C TYR A 175 0.86 15.55 6.26
N ASP A 176 1.41 14.61 7.05
CA ASP A 176 1.56 13.21 6.63
C ASP A 176 0.31 12.37 6.98
N LEU A 177 -0.44 12.77 8.00
CA LEU A 177 -1.62 12.04 8.51
C LEU A 177 -2.65 11.63 7.44
N PRO A 178 -2.99 12.42 6.42
CA PRO A 178 -4.07 12.07 5.49
C PRO A 178 -3.89 10.70 4.83
N TYR A 179 -2.66 10.29 4.50
CA TYR A 179 -2.41 8.98 3.88
C TYR A 179 -2.57 7.83 4.86
N PHE A 180 -2.13 8.00 6.10
CA PHE A 180 -2.36 7.02 7.16
C PHE A 180 -3.85 6.88 7.47
N ILE A 181 -4.60 7.99 7.48
CA ILE A 181 -6.05 7.98 7.74
C ILE A 181 -6.80 7.20 6.66
N ILE A 182 -6.50 7.41 5.37
CA ILE A 182 -7.20 6.65 4.32
C ILE A 182 -6.83 5.17 4.35
N SER A 183 -5.56 4.81 4.63
CA SER A 183 -5.18 3.41 4.83
C SER A 183 -5.98 2.78 5.97
N LEU A 184 -6.06 3.45 7.14
CA LEU A 184 -6.87 2.99 8.26
C LEU A 184 -8.36 2.87 7.90
N ALA A 185 -8.89 3.79 7.08
CA ALA A 185 -10.28 3.72 6.64
C ALA A 185 -10.57 2.46 5.82
N PHE A 186 -9.65 2.04 4.94
CA PHE A 186 -9.79 0.77 4.20
C PHE A 186 -9.76 -0.44 5.13
N PHE A 187 -8.91 -0.43 6.15
CA PHE A 187 -8.84 -1.49 7.15
C PHE A 187 -10.12 -1.61 7.99
N VAL A 188 -10.70 -0.47 8.42
CA VAL A 188 -11.85 -0.48 9.33
C VAL A 188 -13.17 -0.70 8.60
N PHE A 189 -13.36 -0.04 7.45
CA PHE A 189 -14.66 -0.01 6.76
C PHE A 189 -14.79 -1.02 5.62
N HIS A 190 -13.69 -1.59 5.15
CA HIS A 190 -13.67 -2.55 4.03
C HIS A 190 -14.54 -2.12 2.83
N PRO A 191 -14.36 -0.88 2.30
CA PRO A 191 -15.28 -0.29 1.32
C PRO A 191 -15.27 -0.98 -0.04
N VAL A 192 -14.25 -1.78 -0.31
CA VAL A 192 -14.05 -2.51 -1.57
C VAL A 192 -13.72 -3.98 -1.31
N ILE A 193 -13.74 -4.80 -2.34
CA ILE A 193 -13.27 -6.20 -2.25
C ILE A 193 -11.75 -6.19 -2.05
N LYS A 194 -11.23 -7.07 -1.19
CA LYS A 194 -9.80 -7.11 -0.86
C LYS A 194 -9.29 -5.73 -0.36
N SER A 195 -10.02 -5.14 0.58
CA SER A 195 -9.65 -3.85 1.19
C SER A 195 -8.33 -3.91 1.95
N ASP A 196 -7.93 -5.08 2.42
CA ASP A 196 -6.65 -5.42 3.03
C ASP A 196 -5.47 -5.11 2.09
N GLU A 197 -5.49 -5.61 0.85
CA GLU A 197 -4.46 -5.35 -0.16
C GLU A 197 -4.33 -3.84 -0.47
N ILE A 198 -5.48 -3.17 -0.62
CA ILE A 198 -5.51 -1.72 -0.84
C ILE A 198 -4.97 -0.95 0.36
N GLN A 199 -5.31 -1.40 1.57
CA GLN A 199 -4.82 -0.81 2.82
C GLN A 199 -3.30 -0.89 2.90
N GLU A 200 -2.70 -2.03 2.57
CA GLU A 200 -1.24 -2.24 2.59
C GLU A 200 -0.54 -1.34 1.57
N MET A 201 -1.04 -1.27 0.34
CA MET A 201 -0.50 -0.39 -0.69
C MET A 201 -0.55 1.09 -0.27
N LEU A 202 -1.67 1.55 0.30
CA LEU A 202 -1.83 2.93 0.78
C LEU A 202 -0.92 3.21 1.98
N LEU A 203 -0.74 2.23 2.86
CA LEU A 203 0.15 2.34 4.02
C LEU A 203 1.61 2.44 3.59
N ALA A 204 2.02 1.63 2.62
CA ALA A 204 3.36 1.69 2.04
C ALA A 204 3.63 3.06 1.40
N TYR A 205 2.66 3.60 0.64
CA TYR A 205 2.76 4.95 0.09
C TYR A 205 2.82 6.04 1.17
N ALA A 206 2.05 5.88 2.26
CA ALA A 206 2.12 6.76 3.42
C ALA A 206 3.52 6.79 4.03
N PHE A 207 4.15 5.63 4.23
CA PHE A 207 5.53 5.53 4.72
C PHE A 207 6.55 6.11 3.75
N ALA A 208 6.43 5.88 2.43
CA ALA A 208 7.31 6.47 1.43
C ALA A 208 7.23 8.00 1.43
N SER A 209 6.01 8.56 1.47
CA SER A 209 5.78 10.00 1.54
C SER A 209 6.32 10.60 2.83
N PHE A 210 6.08 9.94 3.96
CA PHE A 210 6.58 10.33 5.29
C PHE A 210 8.12 10.32 5.33
N SER A 211 8.75 9.23 4.94
CA SER A 211 10.22 9.06 4.95
C SER A 211 10.92 10.10 4.05
N LYS A 212 10.33 10.36 2.87
CA LYS A 212 10.79 11.44 2.00
C LYS A 212 10.71 12.81 2.70
N ASN A 213 9.57 13.12 3.32
CA ASN A 213 9.40 14.40 4.02
C ASN A 213 10.35 14.51 5.22
N LEU A 214 10.51 13.44 5.98
CA LEU A 214 11.49 13.35 7.06
C LEU A 214 12.90 13.66 6.57
N PHE A 215 13.34 13.01 5.49
CA PHE A 215 14.64 13.23 4.88
C PHE A 215 14.86 14.70 4.52
N PHE A 216 13.96 15.30 3.73
CA PHE A 216 14.13 16.70 3.31
C PHE A 216 14.06 17.69 4.48
N ASN A 217 13.22 17.46 5.48
CA ASN A 217 13.15 18.30 6.68
C ASN A 217 14.47 18.29 7.48
N LEU A 218 15.09 17.11 7.57
CA LEU A 218 16.35 16.94 8.30
C LEU A 218 17.57 17.52 7.56
N PHE A 219 17.47 17.71 6.24
CA PHE A 219 18.49 18.39 5.42
C PHE A 219 18.21 19.90 5.23
N GLY A 220 17.36 20.49 6.08
CA GLY A 220 17.17 21.94 6.13
C GLY A 220 16.08 22.49 5.20
N ASP A 221 15.36 21.63 4.51
CA ASP A 221 14.31 22.03 3.56
C ASP A 221 12.89 22.09 4.17
N ALA A 222 12.81 22.16 5.50
CA ALA A 222 11.52 22.21 6.23
C ALA A 222 10.64 23.40 5.78
N THR A 223 11.26 24.51 5.33
CA THR A 223 10.57 25.72 4.86
C THR A 223 10.49 25.83 3.34
N SER A 224 10.76 24.76 2.59
CA SER A 224 10.71 24.80 1.13
C SER A 224 9.34 25.28 0.63
N PRO A 225 9.31 26.08 -0.48
CA PRO A 225 8.07 26.57 -1.06
C PRO A 225 7.09 25.45 -1.40
N LEU A 226 5.79 25.72 -1.33
CA LEU A 226 4.72 24.74 -1.60
C LEU A 226 4.87 24.09 -2.98
N ARG A 227 5.31 24.85 -4.00
CA ARG A 227 5.59 24.33 -5.35
C ARG A 227 6.63 23.20 -5.36
N ILE A 228 7.69 23.32 -4.55
CA ILE A 228 8.73 22.29 -4.43
C ILE A 228 8.18 21.07 -3.71
N PHE A 229 7.38 21.27 -2.68
CA PHE A 229 6.70 20.17 -1.99
C PHE A 229 5.78 19.38 -2.93
N ILE A 230 4.98 20.05 -3.75
CA ILE A 230 4.11 19.42 -4.77
C ILE A 230 4.97 18.70 -5.82
N LEU A 231 6.02 19.35 -6.35
CA LEU A 231 6.91 18.73 -7.33
C LEU A 231 7.55 17.44 -6.81
N ARG A 232 8.08 17.45 -5.58
CA ARG A 232 8.65 16.25 -4.94
C ARG A 232 7.62 15.13 -4.77
N LYS A 233 6.36 15.47 -4.58
CA LYS A 233 5.27 14.50 -4.52
C LYS A 233 4.99 13.88 -5.89
N ILE A 234 4.89 14.71 -6.92
CA ILE A 234 4.70 14.23 -8.30
C ILE A 234 5.86 13.33 -8.70
N VAL A 235 7.10 13.73 -8.45
CA VAL A 235 8.30 12.91 -8.73
C VAL A 235 8.24 11.58 -7.98
N LEU A 236 7.89 11.58 -6.68
CA LEU A 236 7.73 10.33 -5.92
C LEU A 236 6.71 9.41 -6.58
N SER A 237 5.53 9.93 -6.92
CA SER A 237 4.47 9.13 -7.56
C SER A 237 4.91 8.59 -8.93
N LEU A 238 5.60 9.39 -9.74
CA LEU A 238 6.15 8.95 -11.02
C LEU A 238 7.21 7.86 -10.85
N VAL A 239 8.10 7.99 -9.86
CA VAL A 239 9.10 6.96 -9.54
C VAL A 239 8.41 5.66 -9.15
N VAL A 240 7.40 5.70 -8.27
CA VAL A 240 6.64 4.50 -7.88
C VAL A 240 6.01 3.86 -9.12
N ILE A 241 5.28 4.60 -9.94
CA ILE A 241 4.61 4.08 -11.14
C ILE A 241 5.62 3.46 -12.10
N THR A 242 6.73 4.15 -12.40
CA THR A 242 7.73 3.69 -13.36
C THR A 242 8.45 2.43 -12.86
N MET A 243 8.87 2.41 -11.60
CA MET A 243 9.56 1.25 -11.02
C MET A 243 8.62 0.04 -10.91
N THR A 244 7.37 0.26 -10.49
CA THR A 244 6.35 -0.80 -10.45
C THR A 244 6.11 -1.36 -11.85
N GLY A 245 5.93 -0.50 -12.86
CA GLY A 245 5.75 -0.93 -14.25
C GLY A 245 6.92 -1.74 -14.78
N ALA A 246 8.16 -1.36 -14.45
CA ALA A 246 9.35 -2.12 -14.81
C ALA A 246 9.39 -3.52 -14.15
N LEU A 247 9.05 -3.61 -12.86
CA LEU A 247 9.01 -4.89 -12.14
C LEU A 247 7.91 -5.80 -12.66
N VAL A 248 6.71 -5.30 -12.88
CA VAL A 248 5.60 -6.08 -13.47
C VAL A 248 5.96 -6.57 -14.87
N SER A 249 6.59 -5.72 -15.70
CA SER A 249 7.05 -6.11 -17.03
C SER A 249 8.10 -7.22 -16.96
N GLN A 250 9.07 -7.10 -16.05
CA GLN A 250 10.11 -8.12 -15.85
C GLN A 250 9.51 -9.44 -15.34
N ALA A 251 8.63 -9.41 -14.36
CA ALA A 251 7.95 -10.58 -13.84
C ALA A 251 7.10 -11.26 -14.92
N GLY A 252 6.34 -10.50 -15.71
CA GLY A 252 5.52 -11.02 -16.81
C GLY A 252 6.33 -11.71 -17.91
N VAL A 253 7.58 -11.30 -18.14
CA VAL A 253 8.50 -11.97 -19.09
C VAL A 253 9.07 -13.25 -18.51
N THR A 254 9.35 -13.29 -17.20
CA THR A 254 10.03 -14.41 -16.55
C THR A 254 9.10 -15.52 -16.08
N ILE A 255 7.81 -15.25 -15.88
CA ILE A 255 6.89 -16.19 -15.20
C ILE A 255 5.62 -16.45 -16.03
N PRO A 256 5.57 -17.48 -16.88
CA PRO A 256 4.34 -17.93 -17.57
C PRO A 256 3.18 -18.24 -16.59
N ARG A 257 3.51 -18.57 -15.34
CA ARG A 257 2.58 -18.93 -14.26
C ARG A 257 1.68 -17.79 -13.82
N ILE A 258 2.13 -16.52 -13.89
CA ILE A 258 1.35 -15.34 -13.50
C ILE A 258 0.07 -15.23 -14.33
N ARG A 259 0.16 -15.51 -15.63
CA ARG A 259 -1.01 -15.46 -16.54
C ARG A 259 -2.06 -16.50 -16.15
N ASP A 260 -1.63 -17.69 -15.78
CA ASP A 260 -2.51 -18.79 -15.38
C ASP A 260 -3.21 -18.49 -14.05
N GLN A 261 -2.47 -17.91 -13.12
CA GLN A 261 -2.96 -17.51 -11.80
C GLN A 261 -3.94 -16.32 -11.92
N PHE A 262 -3.63 -15.36 -12.80
CA PHE A 262 -4.49 -14.24 -13.14
C PHE A 262 -5.86 -14.71 -13.66
N SER A 263 -5.88 -15.64 -14.60
CA SER A 263 -7.12 -16.22 -15.15
C SER A 263 -7.99 -16.86 -14.07
N GLY A 264 -7.40 -17.69 -13.21
CA GLY A 264 -8.11 -18.34 -12.11
C GLY A 264 -8.68 -17.37 -11.09
N GLN A 265 -7.92 -16.36 -10.73
CA GLN A 265 -8.35 -15.33 -9.76
C GLN A 265 -9.48 -14.47 -10.33
N ILE A 266 -9.39 -13.96 -11.55
CA ILE A 266 -10.47 -13.20 -12.19
C ILE A 266 -11.76 -14.01 -12.22
N HIS A 267 -11.68 -15.29 -12.61
CA HIS A 267 -12.85 -16.15 -12.64
C HIS A 267 -13.47 -16.32 -11.26
N TRP A 268 -12.67 -16.56 -10.24
CA TRP A 268 -13.15 -16.68 -8.86
C TRP A 268 -13.81 -15.38 -8.33
N PHE A 269 -13.21 -14.23 -8.63
CA PHE A 269 -13.81 -12.94 -8.26
C PHE A 269 -15.14 -12.71 -9.00
N ALA A 270 -15.20 -12.97 -10.31
CA ALA A 270 -16.41 -12.80 -11.12
C ALA A 270 -17.54 -13.72 -10.66
N SER A 271 -17.23 -14.98 -10.34
CA SER A 271 -18.24 -15.97 -9.97
C SER A 271 -18.69 -15.94 -8.50
N THR A 272 -17.83 -15.39 -7.62
CA THR A 272 -18.03 -15.50 -6.17
C THR A 272 -18.04 -14.13 -5.48
N LYS A 273 -16.89 -13.41 -5.50
CA LYS A 273 -16.70 -12.24 -4.63
C LYS A 273 -17.57 -11.04 -4.99
N TYR A 274 -17.69 -10.72 -6.27
CA TYR A 274 -18.57 -9.64 -6.71
C TYR A 274 -20.05 -9.97 -6.52
N PRO A 275 -20.56 -11.16 -6.90
CA PRO A 275 -21.93 -11.57 -6.64
C PRO A 275 -22.30 -11.64 -5.15
N GLU A 276 -21.38 -12.07 -4.26
CA GLU A 276 -21.60 -12.08 -2.80
C GLU A 276 -21.93 -10.68 -2.25
N ARG A 277 -21.41 -9.63 -2.88
CA ARG A 277 -21.66 -8.23 -2.52
C ARG A 277 -22.80 -7.58 -3.35
N GLY A 278 -23.50 -8.35 -4.17
CA GLY A 278 -24.55 -7.82 -5.07
C GLY A 278 -24.02 -7.01 -6.26
N LEU A 279 -22.73 -7.08 -6.56
CA LEU A 279 -22.05 -6.34 -7.61
C LEU A 279 -22.06 -7.12 -8.94
N TYR A 280 -23.26 -7.46 -9.41
CA TYR A 280 -23.46 -8.35 -10.59
C TYR A 280 -22.94 -7.73 -11.88
N ARG A 281 -23.13 -6.41 -12.09
CA ARG A 281 -22.63 -5.71 -13.28
C ARG A 281 -21.10 -5.79 -13.39
N GLN A 282 -20.40 -5.67 -12.27
CA GLN A 282 -18.94 -5.77 -12.23
C GLN A 282 -18.48 -7.22 -12.49
N ALA A 283 -19.21 -8.19 -11.99
CA ALA A 283 -19.00 -9.60 -12.31
C ALA A 283 -19.14 -9.88 -13.82
N GLU A 284 -20.17 -9.37 -14.46
CA GLU A 284 -20.39 -9.47 -15.91
C GLU A 284 -19.21 -8.85 -16.70
N GLN A 285 -18.76 -7.66 -16.32
CA GLN A 285 -17.61 -7.03 -16.97
C GLN A 285 -16.31 -7.86 -16.86
N LEU A 286 -16.11 -8.59 -15.77
CA LEU A 286 -14.97 -9.50 -15.62
C LEU A 286 -15.13 -10.73 -16.53
N PHE A 287 -16.33 -11.30 -16.64
CA PHE A 287 -16.59 -12.40 -17.57
C PHE A 287 -16.44 -11.97 -19.03
N ASP A 288 -16.92 -10.80 -19.41
CA ASP A 288 -16.75 -10.24 -20.75
C ASP A 288 -15.26 -10.08 -21.09
N TYR A 289 -14.44 -9.65 -20.13
CA TYR A 289 -13.00 -9.57 -20.31
C TYR A 289 -12.37 -10.95 -20.52
N ILE A 290 -12.74 -11.97 -19.71
CA ILE A 290 -12.26 -13.35 -19.88
C ILE A 290 -12.63 -13.87 -21.27
N LEU A 291 -13.85 -13.62 -21.76
CA LEU A 291 -14.32 -14.11 -23.05
C LEU A 291 -13.60 -13.47 -24.25
N GLN A 292 -13.11 -12.22 -24.10
CA GLN A 292 -12.36 -11.52 -25.15
C GLN A 292 -10.93 -12.01 -25.29
N ASP A 293 -10.34 -12.54 -24.22
CA ASP A 293 -8.97 -13.05 -24.22
C ASP A 293 -8.98 -14.59 -24.25
N LYS A 294 -8.81 -15.17 -25.45
CA LYS A 294 -8.83 -16.62 -25.66
C LYS A 294 -7.80 -17.37 -24.80
N ASP A 295 -6.71 -16.72 -24.44
CA ASP A 295 -5.65 -17.31 -23.62
C ASP A 295 -6.02 -17.35 -22.13
N LEU A 296 -7.04 -16.59 -21.70
CA LEU A 296 -7.58 -16.65 -20.35
C LEU A 296 -8.65 -17.74 -20.20
N ILE A 297 -9.18 -18.28 -21.32
CA ILE A 297 -10.21 -19.30 -21.29
C ILE A 297 -9.54 -20.67 -21.22
N LYS A 298 -9.46 -21.25 -20.01
CA LYS A 298 -9.06 -22.66 -19.85
C LYS A 298 -10.23 -23.63 -20.11
N ASP A 299 -11.45 -23.20 -19.79
CA ASP A 299 -12.68 -23.99 -20.01
C ASP A 299 -13.85 -23.05 -20.29
N THR A 300 -14.27 -22.99 -21.55
CA THR A 300 -15.42 -22.21 -22.02
C THR A 300 -16.72 -22.57 -21.31
N THR A 301 -16.88 -23.83 -20.90
CA THR A 301 -18.08 -24.32 -20.21
C THR A 301 -18.20 -23.72 -18.82
N LEU A 302 -17.09 -23.66 -18.08
CA LEU A 302 -17.05 -23.05 -16.75
C LEU A 302 -17.33 -21.53 -16.81
N VAL A 303 -16.80 -20.82 -17.82
CA VAL A 303 -17.05 -19.39 -18.01
C VAL A 303 -18.53 -19.14 -18.31
N GLN A 304 -19.13 -19.92 -19.25
CA GLN A 304 -20.56 -19.81 -19.59
C GLN A 304 -21.46 -20.14 -18.39
N PHE A 305 -21.10 -21.17 -17.60
CA PHE A 305 -21.84 -21.49 -16.39
C PHE A 305 -21.74 -20.38 -15.33
N GLY A 306 -20.56 -19.75 -15.18
CA GLY A 306 -20.37 -18.60 -14.31
C GLY A 306 -21.25 -17.42 -14.71
N ILE A 307 -21.34 -17.09 -16.00
CA ILE A 307 -22.21 -16.02 -16.53
C ILE A 307 -23.67 -16.32 -16.20
N LEU A 308 -24.13 -17.54 -16.50
CA LEU A 308 -25.49 -17.97 -16.19
C LEU A 308 -25.83 -17.83 -14.70
N LEU A 309 -24.93 -18.21 -13.81
CA LEU A 309 -25.12 -18.07 -12.37
C LEU A 309 -25.25 -16.59 -11.94
N VAL A 310 -24.45 -15.72 -12.51
CA VAL A 310 -24.48 -14.28 -12.22
C VAL A 310 -25.79 -13.67 -12.73
N GLU A 311 -26.22 -13.97 -13.95
CA GLU A 311 -27.50 -13.53 -14.52
C GLU A 311 -28.68 -14.01 -13.67
N MET A 312 -28.72 -15.26 -13.26
CA MET A 312 -29.77 -15.80 -12.41
C MET A 312 -29.85 -15.11 -11.06
N LYS A 313 -28.70 -14.83 -10.43
CA LYS A 313 -28.63 -14.11 -9.15
C LYS A 313 -29.05 -12.64 -9.31
N SER A 314 -28.66 -11.99 -10.42
CA SER A 314 -29.06 -10.61 -10.74
C SER A 314 -30.59 -10.51 -10.89
N ARG A 315 -31.18 -11.35 -11.74
CA ARG A 315 -32.65 -11.36 -11.95
C ARG A 315 -33.44 -11.65 -10.67
N ARG A 316 -32.91 -12.53 -9.81
CA ARG A 316 -33.55 -12.82 -8.51
C ARG A 316 -33.47 -11.63 -7.57
N ALA A 317 -32.39 -10.87 -7.59
CA ALA A 317 -32.26 -9.65 -6.79
C ALA A 317 -33.23 -8.56 -7.26
N GLU A 318 -33.39 -8.37 -8.58
CA GLU A 318 -34.35 -7.42 -9.17
C GLU A 318 -35.84 -7.78 -8.90
N SER A 319 -36.14 -9.07 -8.74
CA SER A 319 -37.51 -9.53 -8.44
C SER A 319 -37.91 -9.37 -6.97
N ILE A 320 -36.97 -9.02 -6.09
CA ILE A 320 -37.20 -8.83 -4.64
C ILE A 320 -37.30 -7.33 -4.28
N LEU A 321 -36.82 -6.45 -5.16
CA LEU A 321 -36.96 -4.99 -5.05
C LEU A 321 -38.25 -4.51 -5.70
#